data_20fd51b06c671e840435923c3305ceea
#
_entry.id   20fd51b06c671e840435923c3305ceea
#
_cell.length_a   1.000
_cell.length_b   1.000
_cell.length_c   1.000
_cell.angle_alpha   90.00
_cell.angle_beta   90.00
_cell.angle_gamma   90.00
#
_symmetry.space_group_name_H-M   'P 1'
#
loop_
_entity.id
_entity.type
_entity.pdbx_description
1 polymer ?
#
loop_
_entity_poly.entity_id
_entity_poly.type
_entity_poly.pdbx_seq_one_letter_code
_entity_poly.pdbx_strand_id
1 'polypeptide(L)'
;FIRKATDNLEKLKRGMVINHPAMFVNKEVYEKLGSFNTSYKIVADWDFTLRCYLSGVRFIKIDKVLTNFRIDGVSGAITTKYLKEMSQVRKENSVFYKIDFYYWYDFLRFRLLGKNLHRLYLLKQKLQNAK
;
A
#
# COMPACT_ATOMS: atom_id res chain seq x y z
N PHE A 1 3.18 9.53 15.89
CA PHE A 1 2.10 10.16 15.11
C PHE A 1 0.95 9.19 14.86
N ILE A 2 -0.26 9.69 14.66
CA ILE A 2 -1.44 8.87 14.34
C ILE A 2 -1.63 8.87 12.82
N ARG A 3 -1.61 7.69 12.21
CA ARG A 3 -1.94 7.52 10.79
C ARG A 3 -3.41 7.15 10.65
N LYS A 4 -4.19 8.05 10.07
CA LYS A 4 -5.62 7.79 9.79
C LYS A 4 -5.78 7.04 8.46
N ALA A 5 -6.76 6.14 8.40
CA ALA A 5 -7.17 5.52 7.14
C ALA A 5 -7.79 6.58 6.22
N THR A 6 -7.59 6.43 4.91
CA THR A 6 -8.20 7.31 3.91
C THR A 6 -9.67 6.96 3.69
N ASP A 7 -10.49 7.96 3.38
CA ASP A 7 -11.86 7.75 2.92
C ASP A 7 -11.92 7.50 1.39
N ASN A 8 -10.84 7.81 0.67
CA ASN A 8 -10.76 7.59 -0.77
C ASN A 8 -10.06 6.26 -1.10
N LEU A 9 -10.86 5.20 -1.21
CA LEU A 9 -10.40 3.84 -1.52
C LEU A 9 -9.92 3.68 -2.97
N GLU A 10 -10.27 4.57 -3.91
CA GLU A 10 -9.72 4.57 -5.27
C GLU A 10 -8.19 4.62 -5.28
N LYS A 11 -7.60 5.23 -4.26
CA LYS A 11 -6.14 5.28 -4.09
C LYS A 11 -5.49 3.89 -3.91
N LEU A 12 -6.28 2.85 -3.55
CA LEU A 12 -5.80 1.47 -3.52
C LEU A 12 -5.29 0.99 -4.87
N LYS A 13 -5.79 1.52 -5.98
CA LYS A 13 -5.28 1.22 -7.32
C LYS A 13 -3.82 1.66 -7.52
N ARG A 14 -3.34 2.61 -6.72
CA ARG A 14 -1.96 3.13 -6.80
C ARG A 14 -1.01 2.48 -5.81
N GLY A 15 -1.52 2.09 -4.64
CA GLY A 15 -0.71 1.52 -3.58
C GLY A 15 -1.49 1.35 -2.29
N MET A 16 -0.84 0.83 -1.25
CA MET A 16 -1.47 0.60 0.04
C MET A 16 -1.76 1.93 0.76
N VAL A 17 -3.03 2.16 1.04
CA VAL A 17 -3.53 3.36 1.73
C VAL A 17 -4.25 3.03 3.04
N ILE A 18 -4.41 1.76 3.34
CA ILE A 18 -4.98 1.25 4.59
C ILE A 18 -3.84 0.75 5.47
N ASN A 19 -3.94 0.93 6.78
CA ASN A 19 -2.97 0.38 7.71
C ASN A 19 -3.26 -1.11 7.93
N HIS A 20 -2.60 -1.98 7.18
CA HIS A 20 -2.79 -3.43 7.26
C HIS A 20 -2.75 -3.98 8.72
N PRO A 21 -1.84 -3.56 9.61
CA PRO A 21 -1.84 -4.04 10.99
C PRO A 21 -3.08 -3.68 11.81
N ALA A 22 -3.90 -2.75 11.31
CA ALA A 22 -5.16 -2.34 11.93
C ALA A 22 -6.39 -2.78 11.11
N MET A 23 -6.21 -3.71 10.16
CA MET A 23 -7.28 -4.21 9.30
C MET A 23 -7.82 -5.54 9.82
N PHE A 24 -9.11 -5.58 10.11
CA PHE A 24 -9.83 -6.80 10.45
C PHE A 24 -10.66 -7.24 9.24
N VAL A 25 -10.57 -8.50 8.88
CA VAL A 25 -11.22 -9.04 7.69
C VAL A 25 -12.12 -10.21 8.10
N ASN A 26 -13.36 -10.20 7.62
CA ASN A 26 -14.28 -11.33 7.82
C ASN A 26 -13.70 -12.58 7.13
N LYS A 27 -13.82 -13.73 7.79
CA LYS A 27 -13.39 -15.04 7.28
C LYS A 27 -13.97 -15.35 5.90
N GLU A 28 -15.23 -15.02 5.66
CA GLU A 28 -15.92 -15.24 4.38
C GLU A 28 -15.24 -14.51 3.20
N VAL A 29 -14.55 -13.40 3.45
CA VAL A 29 -13.80 -12.68 2.41
C VAL A 29 -12.61 -13.52 1.95
N TYR A 30 -11.91 -14.17 2.89
CA TYR A 30 -10.82 -15.09 2.56
C TYR A 30 -11.33 -16.34 1.82
N GLU A 31 -12.47 -16.87 2.22
CA GLU A 31 -13.09 -18.03 1.56
C GLU A 31 -13.49 -17.71 0.12
N LYS A 32 -13.99 -16.49 -0.13
CA LYS A 32 -14.44 -16.03 -1.45
C LYS A 32 -13.29 -15.60 -2.36
N LEU A 33 -12.32 -14.86 -1.85
CA LEU A 33 -11.28 -14.20 -2.64
C LEU A 33 -9.91 -14.88 -2.55
N GLY A 34 -9.79 -15.91 -1.72
CA GLY A 34 -8.52 -16.53 -1.38
C GLY A 34 -7.71 -15.71 -0.38
N SER A 35 -6.62 -16.26 0.08
CA SER A 35 -5.69 -15.69 1.04
C SER A 35 -4.68 -14.74 0.37
N PHE A 36 -3.63 -14.38 1.09
CA PHE A 36 -2.50 -13.61 0.57
C PHE A 36 -1.76 -14.39 -0.51
N ASN A 37 -1.39 -13.71 -1.60
CA ASN A 37 -0.53 -14.29 -2.63
C ASN A 37 0.91 -14.35 -2.11
N THR A 38 1.39 -15.55 -1.78
CA THR A 38 2.71 -15.78 -1.19
C THR A 38 3.88 -15.60 -2.16
N SER A 39 3.62 -15.41 -3.46
CA SER A 39 4.64 -15.06 -4.44
C SER A 39 5.18 -13.64 -4.22
N TYR A 40 4.34 -12.74 -3.67
CA TYR A 40 4.75 -11.41 -3.25
C TYR A 40 5.42 -11.44 -1.88
N LYS A 41 6.56 -10.78 -1.76
CA LYS A 41 7.32 -10.71 -0.50
C LYS A 41 7.10 -9.41 0.27
N ILE A 42 6.66 -8.37 -0.44
CA ILE A 42 6.55 -7.01 0.12
C ILE A 42 5.12 -6.49 0.04
N VAL A 43 4.38 -6.77 -1.04
CA VAL A 43 3.09 -6.13 -1.34
C VAL A 43 1.89 -7.09 -1.28
N ALA A 44 2.04 -8.25 -0.65
CA ALA A 44 0.97 -9.25 -0.55
C ALA A 44 -0.28 -8.71 0.18
N ASP A 45 -0.09 -7.86 1.18
CA ASP A 45 -1.15 -7.18 1.92
C ASP A 45 -1.92 -6.19 1.02
N TRP A 46 -1.19 -5.45 0.19
CA TRP A 46 -1.81 -4.56 -0.77
C TRP A 46 -2.55 -5.31 -1.89
N ASP A 47 -1.96 -6.37 -2.44
CA ASP A 47 -2.64 -7.23 -3.42
C ASP A 47 -3.99 -7.72 -2.90
N PHE A 48 -3.99 -8.30 -1.70
CA PHE A 48 -5.22 -8.79 -1.08
C PHE A 48 -6.25 -7.67 -0.86
N THR A 49 -5.81 -6.53 -0.33
CA THR A 49 -6.69 -5.38 -0.07
C THR A 49 -7.27 -4.80 -1.37
N LEU A 50 -6.47 -4.77 -2.44
CA LEU A 50 -6.90 -4.33 -3.76
C LEU A 50 -7.94 -5.30 -4.35
N ARG A 51 -7.74 -6.62 -4.25
CA ARG A 51 -8.72 -7.63 -4.68
C ARG A 51 -10.04 -7.48 -3.92
N CYS A 52 -9.99 -7.25 -2.61
CA CYS A 52 -11.19 -6.96 -1.82
C CYS A 52 -11.94 -5.73 -2.36
N TYR A 53 -11.21 -4.64 -2.61
CA TYR A 53 -11.79 -3.41 -3.15
C TYR A 53 -12.44 -3.61 -4.53
N LEU A 54 -11.73 -4.25 -5.45
CA LEU A 54 -12.21 -4.48 -6.82
C LEU A 54 -13.40 -5.45 -6.86
N SER A 55 -13.51 -6.35 -5.88
CA SER A 55 -14.63 -7.30 -5.74
C SER A 55 -15.84 -6.69 -5.00
N GLY A 56 -15.82 -5.39 -4.67
CA GLY A 56 -16.94 -4.72 -4.01
C GLY A 56 -17.12 -5.07 -2.53
N VAL A 57 -16.08 -5.60 -1.86
CA VAL A 57 -16.12 -5.81 -0.42
C VAL A 57 -16.32 -4.47 0.28
N ARG A 58 -17.27 -4.41 1.21
CA ARG A 58 -17.54 -3.20 1.99
C ARG A 58 -16.44 -2.96 3.02
N PHE A 59 -15.83 -1.79 2.98
CA PHE A 59 -14.87 -1.32 3.97
C PHE A 59 -15.57 -0.42 5.00
N ILE A 60 -15.30 -0.66 6.27
CA ILE A 60 -15.82 0.15 7.40
C ILE A 60 -14.62 0.77 8.09
N LYS A 61 -14.61 2.09 8.18
CA LYS A 61 -13.60 2.84 8.90
C LYS A 61 -13.97 2.94 10.38
N ILE A 62 -13.01 2.65 11.24
CA ILE A 62 -13.13 2.82 12.69
C ILE A 62 -12.24 4.00 13.07
N ASP A 63 -12.82 5.05 13.66
CA ASP A 63 -12.08 6.25 14.07
C ASP A 63 -11.51 6.09 15.49
N LYS A 64 -10.70 5.03 15.65
CA LYS A 64 -9.97 4.72 16.88
C LYS A 64 -8.54 4.32 16.56
N VAL A 65 -7.62 4.52 17.51
CA VAL A 65 -6.27 3.96 17.42
C VAL A 65 -6.34 2.49 17.79
N LEU A 66 -6.11 1.62 16.83
CA LEU A 66 -6.24 0.17 16.98
C LEU A 66 -4.89 -0.52 17.18
N THR A 67 -3.81 0.06 16.70
CA THR A 67 -2.50 -0.60 16.65
C THR A 67 -1.36 0.38 16.81
N ASN A 68 -0.35 0.00 17.59
CA ASN A 68 0.96 0.65 17.60
C ASN A 68 1.88 -0.03 16.57
N PHE A 69 2.39 0.73 15.63
CA PHE A 69 3.21 0.19 14.55
C PHE A 69 4.65 0.72 14.63
N ARG A 70 5.63 -0.21 14.59
CA ARG A 70 7.05 0.14 14.52
C ARG A 70 7.42 0.50 13.07
N ILE A 71 8.10 1.62 12.87
CA ILE A 71 8.38 2.18 11.53
C ILE A 71 9.56 1.49 10.83
N ASP A 72 10.39 0.73 11.53
CA ASP A 72 11.66 0.19 11.02
C ASP A 72 11.52 -1.17 10.30
N GLY A 73 10.42 -1.38 9.57
CA GLY A 73 10.14 -2.61 8.83
C GLY A 73 10.69 -2.62 7.40
N VAL A 74 10.78 -3.82 6.80
CA VAL A 74 11.24 -4.07 5.41
C VAL A 74 10.41 -3.30 4.37
N SER A 75 9.12 -3.06 4.64
CA SER A 75 8.20 -2.33 3.77
C SER A 75 8.44 -0.81 3.74
N GLY A 76 9.32 -0.28 4.59
CA GLY A 76 9.66 1.16 4.60
C GLY A 76 10.61 1.60 3.48
N ALA A 77 11.29 0.67 2.81
CA ALA A 77 12.25 1.00 1.76
C ALA A 77 11.67 0.76 0.37
N ILE A 78 11.66 1.82 -0.46
CA ILE A 78 11.38 1.67 -1.89
C ILE A 78 12.59 0.98 -2.54
N THR A 79 12.36 -0.23 -3.04
CA THR A 79 13.39 -1.03 -3.74
C THR A 79 12.91 -1.35 -5.15
N THR A 80 13.82 -1.75 -6.03
CA THR A 80 13.44 -2.22 -7.38
C THR A 80 12.51 -3.44 -7.32
N LYS A 81 12.68 -4.29 -6.31
CA LYS A 81 11.78 -5.43 -6.06
C LYS A 81 10.37 -4.95 -5.71
N TYR A 82 10.25 -4.00 -4.77
CA TYR A 82 8.97 -3.37 -4.41
C TYR A 82 8.25 -2.80 -5.64
N LEU A 83 8.96 -2.03 -6.49
CA LEU A 83 8.36 -1.44 -7.69
C LEU A 83 7.90 -2.50 -8.70
N LYS A 84 8.67 -3.59 -8.87
CA LYS A 84 8.29 -4.71 -9.74
C LYS A 84 7.04 -5.43 -9.22
N GLU A 85 7.01 -5.74 -7.93
CA GLU A 85 5.84 -6.39 -7.31
C GLU A 85 4.60 -5.49 -7.42
N MET A 86 4.72 -4.17 -7.18
CA MET A 86 3.63 -3.22 -7.35
C MET A 86 3.09 -3.20 -8.80
N SER A 87 3.97 -3.18 -9.79
CA SER A 87 3.58 -3.23 -11.19
C SER A 87 2.87 -4.55 -11.54
N GLN A 88 3.37 -5.67 -11.01
CA GLN A 88 2.77 -6.97 -11.23
C GLN A 88 1.36 -7.07 -10.63
N VAL A 89 1.16 -6.60 -9.40
CA VAL A 89 -0.17 -6.55 -8.75
C VAL A 89 -1.16 -5.74 -9.60
N ARG A 90 -0.76 -4.55 -10.10
CA ARG A 90 -1.63 -3.74 -10.97
C ARG A 90 -1.98 -4.45 -12.26
N LYS A 91 -1.01 -5.12 -12.87
CA LYS A 91 -1.21 -5.89 -14.11
C LYS A 91 -2.18 -7.06 -13.89
N GLU A 92 -1.97 -7.86 -12.85
CA GLU A 92 -2.80 -9.03 -12.55
C GLU A 92 -4.24 -8.64 -12.19
N ASN A 93 -4.43 -7.50 -11.55
CA ASN A 93 -5.74 -6.98 -11.19
C ASN A 93 -6.36 -6.07 -12.26
N SER A 94 -5.79 -6.01 -13.46
CA SER A 94 -6.29 -5.22 -14.61
C SER A 94 -6.52 -3.74 -14.30
N VAL A 95 -5.74 -3.18 -13.35
CA VAL A 95 -5.89 -1.78 -12.93
C VAL A 95 -5.33 -0.80 -13.97
N PHE A 96 -4.36 -1.26 -14.80
CA PHE A 96 -3.78 -0.48 -15.90
C PHE A 96 -3.57 -1.35 -17.15
N TYR A 97 -4.12 -0.91 -18.26
CA TYR A 97 -4.35 -1.75 -19.43
C TYR A 97 -3.12 -2.04 -20.31
N LYS A 98 -2.09 -1.19 -20.40
CA LYS A 98 -0.92 -1.41 -21.28
C LYS A 98 0.40 -0.88 -20.73
N ILE A 99 0.42 0.28 -20.12
CA ILE A 99 1.64 0.91 -19.61
C ILE A 99 1.38 1.34 -18.17
N ASP A 100 2.19 0.83 -17.25
CA ASP A 100 2.14 1.24 -15.86
C ASP A 100 2.92 2.56 -15.69
N PHE A 101 2.27 3.69 -15.96
CA PHE A 101 2.85 5.03 -15.78
C PHE A 101 3.32 5.27 -14.35
N TYR A 102 2.66 4.66 -13.36
CA TYR A 102 3.09 4.80 -11.97
C TYR A 102 4.39 4.04 -11.69
N TYR A 103 4.62 2.88 -12.34
CA TYR A 103 5.91 2.21 -12.26
C TYR A 103 7.03 3.13 -12.77
N TRP A 104 6.87 3.72 -13.94
CA TRP A 104 7.86 4.61 -14.53
C TRP A 104 8.07 5.87 -13.72
N TYR A 105 7.00 6.46 -13.20
CA TYR A 105 7.07 7.63 -12.32
C TYR A 105 7.83 7.31 -11.03
N ASP A 106 7.49 6.22 -10.35
CA ASP A 106 8.12 5.80 -9.11
C ASP A 106 9.57 5.34 -9.35
N PHE A 107 9.84 4.65 -10.47
CA PHE A 107 11.19 4.25 -10.88
C PHE A 107 12.08 5.48 -11.15
N LEU A 108 11.58 6.47 -11.89
CA LEU A 108 12.30 7.71 -12.16
C LEU A 108 12.55 8.49 -10.87
N ARG A 109 11.55 8.60 -10.02
CA ARG A 109 11.66 9.19 -8.68
C ARG A 109 12.70 8.49 -7.83
N PHE A 110 12.69 7.17 -7.80
CA PHE A 110 13.68 6.36 -7.08
C PHE A 110 15.09 6.59 -7.63
N ARG A 111 15.25 6.65 -8.95
CA ARG A 111 16.54 6.88 -9.61
C ARG A 111 17.07 8.29 -9.39
N LEU A 112 16.22 9.31 -9.45
CA LEU A 112 16.60 10.72 -9.32
C LEU A 112 16.83 11.14 -7.86
N LEU A 113 15.99 10.68 -6.95
CA LEU A 113 16.03 11.10 -5.55
C LEU A 113 16.78 10.11 -4.66
N GLY A 114 17.02 8.87 -5.13
CA GLY A 114 17.82 7.84 -4.48
C GLY A 114 17.52 7.68 -2.99
N LYS A 115 18.59 7.53 -2.20
CA LYS A 115 18.50 7.40 -0.73
C LYS A 115 17.90 8.62 -0.01
N ASN A 116 17.81 9.76 -0.68
CA ASN A 116 17.26 11.00 -0.10
C ASN A 116 15.72 10.99 -0.02
N LEU A 117 15.04 10.10 -0.76
CA LEU A 117 13.57 10.01 -0.74
C LEU A 117 13.05 9.67 0.66
N HIS A 118 13.70 8.75 1.36
CA HIS A 118 13.35 8.39 2.72
C HIS A 118 13.56 9.56 3.71
N ARG A 119 14.65 10.31 3.56
CA ARG A 119 14.92 11.52 4.36
C ARG A 119 13.88 12.61 4.11
N LEU A 120 13.48 12.85 2.86
CA LEU A 120 12.42 13.80 2.51
C LEU A 120 11.05 13.38 3.06
N TYR A 121 10.76 12.08 3.03
CA TYR A 121 9.54 11.54 3.63
C TYR A 121 9.49 11.76 5.15
N LEU A 122 10.59 11.48 5.85
CA LEU A 122 10.69 11.71 7.30
C LEU A 122 10.62 13.19 7.66
N LEU A 123 11.23 14.07 6.86
CA LEU A 123 11.12 15.53 7.03
C LEU A 123 9.69 16.01 6.85
N LYS A 124 8.99 15.53 5.82
CA LYS A 124 7.58 15.87 5.59
C LYS A 124 6.69 15.42 6.77
N GLN A 125 6.94 14.24 7.32
CA GLN A 125 6.21 13.78 8.51
C GLN A 125 6.49 14.65 9.74
N LYS A 126 7.75 15.03 9.98
CA LYS A 126 8.09 15.93 11.10
C LYS A 126 7.39 17.30 10.96
N LEU A 127 7.33 17.86 9.76
CA LEU A 127 6.66 19.13 9.49
C LEU A 127 5.12 19.05 9.65
N GLN A 128 4.53 17.90 9.35
CA GLN A 128 3.09 17.68 9.57
C GLN A 128 2.71 17.49 11.03
N ASN A 129 3.65 17.02 11.86
CA ASN A 129 3.44 16.81 13.31
C ASN A 129 3.75 18.08 14.13
N ALA A 130 4.36 19.10 13.53
CA ALA A 130 4.66 20.38 14.19
C ALA A 130 3.53 21.41 14.03
N LYS A 131 2.44 21.04 13.37
CA LYS A 131 1.17 21.80 13.28
C LYS A 131 0.08 21.07 14.08
#